data_c63bec036719abddc1c4eda79bf36bd4
#
_entry.id   c63bec036719abddc1c4eda79bf36bd4
#
_cell.length_a   1.000
_cell.length_b   1.000
_cell.length_c   1.000
_cell.angle_alpha   90.00
_cell.angle_beta   90.00
_cell.angle_gamma   90.00
#
_symmetry.space_group_name_H-M   'P 1'
#
loop_
_entity.id
_entity.type
_entity.pdbx_description
1 polymer ?
#
loop_
_entity_poly.entity_id
_entity_poly.type
_entity_poly.pdbx_seq_one_letter_code
_entity_poly.pdbx_strand_id
1 'polypeptide(L)'
;HGTGTTSVTNLTDAIDLGTITTAALTVGAGGDITQTGVSTISGLSSFTAGANAITLNQANDFTGAVSLSNSGANNVVIDDANNLILGTVTIAAGNFTVDNAGTITQTGAVSVGGNTVLDNEDGSDADITLTNTGNVFTGTVTFTTDAASDISITDTTAFDLLALTVNSLNVSAGGDISDSGALDIAGTAAFTTTGSNGNVALDQASDIDGALSVTTHGTGTTSVT
;
A
#
# COMPACT_ATOMS: atom_id res chain seq x y z
N HIS A 1 -3.45 -27.63 10.31
CA HIS A 1 -4.08 -26.31 10.35
C HIS A 1 -5.54 -26.47 10.77
N GLY A 2 -5.94 -25.80 11.88
CA GLY A 2 -7.33 -25.75 12.30
C GLY A 2 -8.16 -24.89 11.34
N THR A 3 -9.43 -25.25 11.12
CA THR A 3 -10.39 -24.45 10.35
C THR A 3 -11.07 -23.38 11.21
N GLY A 4 -10.52 -23.10 12.40
CA GLY A 4 -11.10 -22.21 13.40
C GLY A 4 -10.80 -20.74 13.13
N THR A 5 -11.76 -19.87 13.46
CA THR A 5 -11.59 -18.42 13.54
C THR A 5 -11.19 -18.07 14.96
N THR A 6 -10.17 -17.21 15.12
CA THR A 6 -9.77 -16.64 16.40
C THR A 6 -10.24 -15.20 16.48
N SER A 7 -10.86 -14.80 17.61
CA SER A 7 -11.22 -13.44 17.90
C SER A 7 -10.58 -13.03 19.22
N VAL A 8 -9.84 -11.91 19.19
CA VAL A 8 -9.21 -11.32 20.38
C VAL A 8 -9.76 -9.90 20.53
N THR A 9 -10.39 -9.61 21.65
CA THR A 9 -11.01 -8.30 21.85
C THR A 9 -10.70 -7.76 23.24
N ASN A 10 -10.11 -6.57 23.29
CA ASN A 10 -9.94 -5.77 24.50
C ASN A 10 -10.22 -4.31 24.16
N LEU A 11 -11.44 -3.86 24.37
CA LEU A 11 -11.90 -2.53 23.95
C LEU A 11 -11.46 -1.38 24.87
N THR A 12 -10.70 -1.67 25.91
CA THR A 12 -10.24 -0.66 26.88
C THR A 12 -8.73 -0.44 26.85
N ASP A 13 -7.96 -1.47 26.48
CA ASP A 13 -6.51 -1.45 26.61
C ASP A 13 -5.80 -1.94 25.34
N ALA A 14 -4.48 -1.87 25.34
CA ALA A 14 -3.62 -2.43 24.31
C ALA A 14 -3.68 -3.98 24.29
N ILE A 15 -3.36 -4.54 23.14
CA ILE A 15 -3.17 -5.98 22.94
C ILE A 15 -1.77 -6.22 22.39
N ASP A 16 -1.00 -7.08 23.07
CA ASP A 16 0.23 -7.64 22.55
C ASP A 16 -0.03 -9.08 22.07
N LEU A 17 0.17 -9.31 20.79
CA LEU A 17 0.00 -10.60 20.15
C LEU A 17 1.29 -11.40 20.24
N GLY A 18 1.23 -12.53 20.94
CA GLY A 18 2.28 -13.57 20.86
C GLY A 18 2.21 -14.33 19.52
N THR A 19 2.79 -15.52 19.49
CA THR A 19 2.69 -16.39 18.30
C THR A 19 1.27 -16.86 18.10
N ILE A 20 0.70 -16.61 16.91
CA ILE A 20 -0.66 -17.02 16.55
C ILE A 20 -0.62 -17.91 15.30
N THR A 21 -1.33 -19.02 15.35
CA THR A 21 -1.58 -19.89 14.17
C THR A 21 -3.05 -20.21 14.11
N THR A 22 -3.76 -19.69 13.09
CA THR A 22 -5.22 -19.87 12.95
C THR A 22 -5.64 -19.78 11.48
N ALA A 23 -6.89 -20.18 11.19
CA ALA A 23 -7.43 -20.03 9.84
C ALA A 23 -7.89 -18.60 9.54
N ALA A 24 -8.47 -17.90 10.52
CA ALA A 24 -8.82 -16.48 10.39
C ALA A 24 -8.64 -15.76 11.73
N LEU A 25 -8.31 -14.48 11.71
CA LEU A 25 -8.04 -13.68 12.90
C LEU A 25 -8.81 -12.37 12.87
N THR A 26 -9.47 -12.07 13.98
CA THR A 26 -10.05 -10.72 14.22
C THR A 26 -9.51 -10.18 15.53
N VAL A 27 -8.90 -9.00 15.51
CA VAL A 27 -8.36 -8.31 16.70
C VAL A 27 -9.01 -6.94 16.82
N GLY A 28 -9.56 -6.64 17.99
CA GLY A 28 -10.11 -5.34 18.33
C GLY A 28 -9.54 -4.83 19.65
N ALA A 29 -8.85 -3.68 19.64
CA ALA A 29 -8.25 -3.08 20.81
C ALA A 29 -8.75 -1.66 21.07
N GLY A 30 -8.82 -1.26 22.33
CA GLY A 30 -9.04 0.11 22.76
C GLY A 30 -7.74 0.90 22.95
N GLY A 31 -6.59 0.22 22.87
CA GLY A 31 -5.22 0.75 22.85
C GLY A 31 -4.46 0.22 21.63
N ASP A 32 -3.13 0.29 21.70
CA ASP A 32 -2.26 -0.17 20.63
C ASP A 32 -2.40 -1.69 20.40
N ILE A 33 -2.28 -2.12 19.13
CA ILE A 33 -2.06 -3.52 18.79
C ILE A 33 -0.58 -3.67 18.46
N THR A 34 0.11 -4.50 19.21
CA THR A 34 1.52 -4.85 19.02
C THR A 34 1.69 -6.35 18.92
N GLN A 35 2.86 -6.84 18.55
CA GLN A 35 3.16 -8.27 18.57
C GLN A 35 4.60 -8.54 19.01
N THR A 36 4.77 -9.63 19.76
CA THR A 36 6.06 -10.19 20.18
C THR A 36 6.36 -11.54 19.54
N GLY A 37 5.43 -12.09 18.78
CA GLY A 37 5.57 -13.36 18.06
C GLY A 37 4.96 -13.32 16.67
N VAL A 38 5.37 -14.23 15.81
CA VAL A 38 4.91 -14.35 14.42
C VAL A 38 3.44 -14.82 14.37
N SER A 39 2.67 -14.24 13.46
CA SER A 39 1.31 -14.66 13.12
C SER A 39 1.30 -15.44 11.81
N THR A 40 0.77 -16.66 11.81
CA THR A 40 0.55 -17.50 10.61
C THR A 40 -0.95 -17.68 10.43
N ILE A 41 -1.53 -16.95 9.46
CA ILE A 41 -2.96 -16.87 9.24
C ILE A 41 -3.29 -17.29 7.81
N SER A 42 -3.96 -18.43 7.66
CA SER A 42 -4.26 -19.00 6.33
C SER A 42 -5.46 -18.38 5.61
N GLY A 43 -6.24 -17.56 6.27
CA GLY A 43 -7.42 -16.86 5.71
C GLY A 43 -7.45 -15.40 6.12
N LEU A 44 -8.65 -14.83 6.21
CA LEU A 44 -8.82 -13.38 6.44
C LEU A 44 -8.30 -12.94 7.81
N SER A 45 -7.68 -11.77 7.83
CA SER A 45 -7.24 -11.09 9.05
C SER A 45 -7.85 -9.69 9.13
N SER A 46 -8.21 -9.25 10.35
CA SER A 46 -8.74 -7.91 10.59
C SER A 46 -8.21 -7.37 11.91
N PHE A 47 -7.65 -6.15 11.88
CA PHE A 47 -7.10 -5.47 13.05
C PHE A 47 -7.72 -4.07 13.16
N THR A 48 -8.30 -3.78 14.33
CA THR A 48 -8.94 -2.48 14.62
C THR A 48 -8.44 -1.96 15.96
N ALA A 49 -7.73 -0.83 15.95
CA ALA A 49 -7.14 -0.22 17.14
C ALA A 49 -7.79 1.12 17.54
N GLY A 50 -8.96 1.47 16.97
CA GLY A 50 -9.55 2.78 17.21
C GLY A 50 -8.57 3.90 16.80
N ALA A 51 -8.26 4.81 17.71
CA ALA A 51 -7.33 5.92 17.48
C ALA A 51 -5.85 5.59 17.80
N ASN A 52 -5.49 4.30 17.93
CA ASN A 52 -4.18 3.87 18.40
C ASN A 52 -3.37 3.17 17.32
N ALA A 53 -2.08 2.88 17.59
CA ALA A 53 -1.18 2.27 16.62
C ALA A 53 -1.51 0.79 16.38
N ILE A 54 -1.17 0.32 15.17
CA ILE A 54 -1.12 -1.11 14.83
C ILE A 54 0.31 -1.40 14.37
N THR A 55 1.00 -2.27 15.08
CA THR A 55 2.39 -2.64 14.79
C THR A 55 2.51 -4.16 14.68
N LEU A 56 2.49 -4.65 13.45
CA LEU A 56 2.61 -6.06 13.08
C LEU A 56 3.95 -6.26 12.35
N ASN A 57 5.06 -6.08 13.07
CA ASN A 57 6.42 -5.97 12.53
C ASN A 57 7.27 -7.24 12.73
N GLN A 58 6.64 -8.39 12.86
CA GLN A 58 7.32 -9.68 12.78
C GLN A 58 7.11 -10.24 11.37
N ALA A 59 8.03 -11.07 10.88
CA ALA A 59 7.90 -11.73 9.58
C ALA A 59 6.68 -12.67 9.57
N ASN A 60 5.49 -12.09 9.44
CA ASN A 60 4.22 -12.79 9.48
C ASN A 60 3.99 -13.62 8.20
N ASP A 61 3.00 -14.48 8.22
CA ASP A 61 2.53 -15.25 7.06
C ASP A 61 0.99 -15.08 6.98
N PHE A 62 0.56 -14.04 6.26
CA PHE A 62 -0.85 -13.74 5.99
C PHE A 62 -1.24 -14.23 4.59
N THR A 63 -1.68 -15.46 4.47
CA THR A 63 -2.10 -16.01 3.18
C THR A 63 -3.38 -15.37 2.64
N GLY A 64 -4.28 -14.89 3.50
CA GLY A 64 -5.53 -14.22 3.11
C GLY A 64 -5.46 -12.71 3.27
N ALA A 65 -6.50 -12.02 2.81
CA ALA A 65 -6.54 -10.56 2.86
C ALA A 65 -6.50 -10.01 4.29
N VAL A 66 -5.67 -8.97 4.51
CA VAL A 66 -5.49 -8.28 5.78
C VAL A 66 -6.18 -6.93 5.75
N SER A 67 -7.16 -6.73 6.62
CA SER A 67 -7.85 -5.44 6.81
C SER A 67 -7.33 -4.73 8.04
N LEU A 68 -7.06 -3.42 7.93
CA LEU A 68 -6.47 -2.58 8.97
C LEU A 68 -7.32 -1.33 9.18
N SER A 69 -7.63 -1.01 10.43
CA SER A 69 -8.43 0.17 10.76
C SER A 69 -7.84 0.95 11.93
N ASN A 70 -7.46 2.20 11.63
CA ASN A 70 -7.01 3.20 12.59
C ASN A 70 -7.73 4.53 12.33
N SER A 71 -8.46 5.04 13.32
CA SER A 71 -9.21 6.30 13.22
C SER A 71 -8.45 7.53 13.75
N GLY A 72 -7.21 7.36 14.22
CA GLY A 72 -6.37 8.42 14.79
C GLY A 72 -5.19 8.81 13.90
N ALA A 73 -4.25 9.55 14.51
CA ALA A 73 -3.01 9.99 13.87
C ALA A 73 -1.82 9.04 14.13
N ASN A 74 -2.06 7.88 14.71
CA ASN A 74 -1.01 6.90 14.98
C ASN A 74 -0.74 6.03 13.76
N ASN A 75 0.48 5.54 13.65
CA ASN A 75 0.94 4.80 12.49
C ASN A 75 0.43 3.36 12.48
N VAL A 76 0.39 2.79 11.29
CA VAL A 76 0.13 1.37 11.03
C VAL A 76 1.34 0.78 10.30
N VAL A 77 1.86 -0.31 10.83
CA VAL A 77 3.00 -1.06 10.28
C VAL A 77 2.59 -2.51 10.13
N ILE A 78 2.87 -3.09 8.98
CA ILE A 78 2.71 -4.52 8.72
C ILE A 78 3.95 -5.06 8.00
N ASP A 79 4.42 -6.23 8.45
CA ASP A 79 5.48 -7.01 7.85
C ASP A 79 4.91 -8.40 7.49
N ASP A 80 5.12 -8.84 6.25
CA ASP A 80 4.72 -10.17 5.78
C ASP A 80 5.85 -10.83 4.98
N ALA A 81 6.21 -12.04 5.36
CA ALA A 81 7.31 -12.80 4.77
C ALA A 81 6.99 -13.40 3.38
N ASN A 82 5.79 -13.16 2.84
CA ASN A 82 5.30 -13.74 1.59
C ASN A 82 4.56 -12.70 0.74
N ASN A 83 3.56 -13.14 -0.03
CA ASN A 83 2.70 -12.25 -0.80
C ASN A 83 1.62 -11.65 0.10
N LEU A 84 1.58 -10.34 0.21
CA LEU A 84 0.57 -9.63 0.99
C LEU A 84 -0.65 -9.26 0.14
N ILE A 85 -1.83 -9.59 0.64
CA ILE A 85 -3.11 -9.15 0.07
C ILE A 85 -3.73 -8.13 1.03
N LEU A 86 -3.76 -6.86 0.67
CA LEU A 86 -4.46 -5.84 1.45
C LEU A 86 -5.98 -5.99 1.25
N GLY A 87 -6.70 -6.15 2.35
CA GLY A 87 -8.14 -6.02 2.41
C GLY A 87 -8.54 -4.54 2.43
N THR A 88 -9.60 -4.18 3.16
CA THR A 88 -9.91 -2.77 3.39
C THR A 88 -8.93 -2.20 4.42
N VAL A 89 -8.19 -1.15 4.01
CA VAL A 89 -7.29 -0.40 4.87
C VAL A 89 -7.84 1.01 5.06
N THR A 90 -8.02 1.43 6.30
CA THR A 90 -8.49 2.79 6.64
C THR A 90 -7.61 3.35 7.74
N ILE A 91 -6.76 4.33 7.39
CA ILE A 91 -5.86 5.03 8.31
C ILE A 91 -6.15 6.52 8.19
N ALA A 92 -6.80 7.10 9.21
CA ALA A 92 -7.40 8.43 9.10
C ALA A 92 -6.36 9.55 8.94
N ALA A 93 -5.24 9.51 9.67
CA ALA A 93 -4.20 10.54 9.62
C ALA A 93 -2.78 10.03 9.93
N GLY A 94 -2.62 8.76 10.31
CA GLY A 94 -1.31 8.13 10.53
C GLY A 94 -0.63 7.71 9.24
N ASN A 95 0.64 7.36 9.33
CA ASN A 95 1.39 6.78 8.22
C ASN A 95 1.10 5.27 8.12
N PHE A 96 1.24 4.74 6.91
CA PHE A 96 1.16 3.33 6.61
C PHE A 96 2.50 2.81 6.09
N THR A 97 3.04 1.80 6.73
CA THR A 97 4.27 1.13 6.28
C THR A 97 3.98 -0.35 6.05
N VAL A 98 4.26 -0.80 4.87
CA VAL A 98 4.28 -2.21 4.49
C VAL A 98 5.74 -2.60 4.26
N ASP A 99 6.18 -3.66 4.93
CA ASP A 99 7.44 -4.36 4.71
C ASP A 99 7.06 -5.78 4.26
N ASN A 100 7.46 -6.19 3.07
CA ASN A 100 6.93 -7.41 2.46
C ASN A 100 7.95 -8.09 1.56
N ALA A 101 8.12 -9.39 1.73
CA ALA A 101 9.07 -10.16 0.94
C ALA A 101 8.53 -10.68 -0.42
N GLY A 102 7.31 -10.30 -0.81
CA GLY A 102 6.68 -10.77 -2.04
C GLY A 102 5.81 -9.71 -2.70
N THR A 103 4.86 -10.13 -3.52
CA THR A 103 3.93 -9.20 -4.18
C THR A 103 3.01 -8.52 -3.18
N ILE A 104 2.69 -7.23 -3.43
CA ILE A 104 1.68 -6.50 -2.69
C ILE A 104 0.47 -6.29 -3.60
N THR A 105 -0.65 -6.89 -3.22
CA THR A 105 -1.93 -6.79 -3.96
C THR A 105 -3.06 -6.31 -3.06
N GLN A 106 -4.26 -6.10 -3.59
CA GLN A 106 -5.42 -5.70 -2.80
C GLN A 106 -6.74 -6.33 -3.26
N THR A 107 -7.65 -6.51 -2.32
CA THR A 107 -9.05 -6.89 -2.57
C THR A 107 -10.04 -5.81 -2.10
N GLY A 108 -9.62 -4.91 -1.23
CA GLY A 108 -10.39 -3.79 -0.71
C GLY A 108 -9.71 -2.45 -1.00
N ALA A 109 -10.39 -1.33 -0.79
CA ALA A 109 -9.80 -0.01 -0.92
C ALA A 109 -8.78 0.26 0.18
N VAL A 110 -7.71 0.98 -0.17
CA VAL A 110 -6.68 1.48 0.75
C VAL A 110 -6.84 2.99 0.86
N SER A 111 -7.15 3.48 2.07
CA SER A 111 -7.29 4.91 2.37
C SER A 111 -6.32 5.30 3.47
N VAL A 112 -5.36 6.16 3.16
CA VAL A 112 -4.30 6.61 4.07
C VAL A 112 -4.24 8.13 4.08
N GLY A 113 -4.44 8.71 5.27
CA GLY A 113 -4.38 10.17 5.47
C GLY A 113 -2.97 10.72 5.69
N GLY A 114 -2.01 9.87 6.06
CA GLY A 114 -0.58 10.19 6.17
C GLY A 114 0.23 9.68 4.99
N ASN A 115 1.54 9.53 5.18
CA ASN A 115 2.43 8.98 4.16
C ASN A 115 2.32 7.45 4.08
N THR A 116 2.55 6.89 2.91
CA THR A 116 2.58 5.45 2.67
C THR A 116 3.97 5.02 2.20
N VAL A 117 4.50 3.95 2.79
CA VAL A 117 5.71 3.27 2.32
C VAL A 117 5.30 1.85 1.95
N LEU A 118 5.61 1.47 0.72
CA LEU A 118 5.41 0.12 0.20
C LEU A 118 6.80 -0.45 -0.14
N ASP A 119 7.27 -1.32 0.72
CA ASP A 119 8.58 -1.95 0.63
C ASP A 119 8.39 -3.43 0.29
N ASN A 120 8.93 -3.86 -0.84
CA ASN A 120 8.99 -5.27 -1.25
C ASN A 120 10.36 -5.66 -1.82
N GLU A 121 11.42 -4.94 -1.41
CA GLU A 121 12.78 -5.15 -1.88
C GLU A 121 13.36 -6.52 -1.53
N ASP A 122 12.83 -7.19 -0.48
CA ASP A 122 13.28 -8.53 -0.06
C ASP A 122 12.84 -9.66 -1.01
N GLY A 123 11.92 -9.40 -1.92
CA GLY A 123 11.43 -10.35 -2.92
C GLY A 123 11.94 -10.03 -4.31
N SER A 124 12.72 -10.90 -4.94
CA SER A 124 13.17 -10.70 -6.31
C SER A 124 11.97 -10.59 -7.27
N ASP A 125 11.94 -9.51 -8.06
CA ASP A 125 10.95 -9.25 -9.10
C ASP A 125 9.48 -9.22 -8.60
N ALA A 126 9.26 -8.81 -7.35
CA ALA A 126 7.93 -8.77 -6.77
C ALA A 126 7.17 -7.50 -7.16
N ASP A 127 5.94 -7.65 -7.62
CA ASP A 127 5.12 -6.56 -8.13
C ASP A 127 4.26 -5.90 -7.05
N ILE A 128 3.92 -4.63 -7.26
CA ILE A 128 2.93 -3.91 -6.47
C ILE A 128 1.71 -3.60 -7.34
N THR A 129 0.55 -4.14 -6.99
CA THR A 129 -0.70 -3.91 -7.71
C THR A 129 -1.81 -3.41 -6.78
N LEU A 130 -1.99 -2.09 -6.71
CA LEU A 130 -3.00 -1.41 -5.92
C LEU A 130 -3.94 -0.60 -6.83
N THR A 131 -4.81 -1.28 -7.56
CA THR A 131 -5.64 -0.70 -8.63
C THR A 131 -7.12 -0.54 -8.28
N ASN A 132 -7.49 -0.64 -6.99
CA ASN A 132 -8.85 -0.38 -6.57
C ASN A 132 -9.21 1.10 -6.79
N THR A 133 -10.34 1.36 -7.45
CA THR A 133 -10.78 2.72 -7.79
C THR A 133 -11.28 3.54 -6.58
N GLY A 134 -11.29 2.97 -5.40
CA GLY A 134 -11.59 3.63 -4.14
C GLY A 134 -10.36 3.97 -3.29
N ASN A 135 -9.15 3.77 -3.81
CA ASN A 135 -7.93 4.13 -3.08
C ASN A 135 -7.82 5.64 -2.89
N VAL A 136 -7.29 6.05 -1.73
CA VAL A 136 -7.00 7.43 -1.38
C VAL A 136 -5.65 7.49 -0.67
N PHE A 137 -4.65 8.09 -1.30
CA PHE A 137 -3.34 8.33 -0.70
C PHE A 137 -3.16 9.85 -0.55
N THR A 138 -3.43 10.38 0.64
CA THR A 138 -3.39 11.85 0.87
C THR A 138 -1.96 12.37 1.02
N GLY A 139 -1.08 11.57 1.61
CA GLY A 139 0.35 11.89 1.75
C GLY A 139 1.18 11.36 0.59
N THR A 140 2.50 11.42 0.74
CA THR A 140 3.43 10.84 -0.23
C THR A 140 3.35 9.31 -0.23
N VAL A 141 3.50 8.71 -1.41
CA VAL A 141 3.68 7.26 -1.56
C VAL A 141 5.12 6.99 -1.98
N THR A 142 5.84 6.25 -1.17
CA THR A 142 7.21 5.81 -1.45
C THR A 142 7.19 4.33 -1.78
N PHE A 143 7.82 3.97 -2.88
CA PHE A 143 8.06 2.59 -3.26
C PHE A 143 9.53 2.25 -3.02
N THR A 144 9.79 1.15 -2.35
CA THR A 144 11.11 0.53 -2.24
C THR A 144 10.97 -0.85 -2.88
N THR A 145 11.52 -1.00 -4.08
CA THR A 145 11.31 -2.18 -4.92
C THR A 145 12.59 -2.53 -5.67
N ASP A 146 12.68 -3.76 -6.16
CA ASP A 146 13.71 -4.13 -7.13
C ASP A 146 13.45 -3.47 -8.50
N ALA A 147 14.54 -3.22 -9.24
CA ALA A 147 14.46 -2.60 -10.57
C ALA A 147 13.69 -3.44 -11.62
N ALA A 148 13.47 -4.72 -11.36
CA ALA A 148 12.70 -5.62 -12.23
C ALA A 148 11.20 -5.67 -11.90
N SER A 149 10.77 -5.04 -10.79
CA SER A 149 9.37 -5.04 -10.34
C SER A 149 8.47 -4.16 -11.24
N ASP A 150 7.22 -4.57 -11.39
CA ASP A 150 6.18 -3.77 -12.02
C ASP A 150 5.28 -3.11 -10.96
N ILE A 151 4.98 -1.82 -11.14
CA ILE A 151 4.07 -1.09 -10.25
C ILE A 151 2.81 -0.68 -11.01
N SER A 152 1.65 -0.99 -10.45
CA SER A 152 0.36 -0.48 -10.88
C SER A 152 -0.37 0.11 -9.69
N ILE A 153 -0.67 1.41 -9.73
CA ILE A 153 -1.37 2.12 -8.64
C ILE A 153 -2.50 3.00 -9.16
N THR A 154 -3.60 3.01 -8.43
CA THR A 154 -4.72 3.93 -8.65
C THR A 154 -4.95 4.76 -7.39
N ASP A 155 -5.10 6.07 -7.56
CA ASP A 155 -5.48 7.02 -6.52
C ASP A 155 -6.65 7.88 -7.01
N THR A 156 -7.59 8.20 -6.13
CA THR A 156 -8.71 9.10 -6.46
C THR A 156 -8.34 10.58 -6.35
N THR A 157 -7.15 10.90 -5.88
CA THR A 157 -6.63 12.28 -5.71
C THR A 157 -5.47 12.56 -6.66
N ALA A 158 -4.72 13.64 -6.45
CA ALA A 158 -3.49 13.91 -7.18
C ALA A 158 -2.38 12.96 -6.69
N PHE A 159 -1.47 12.59 -7.59
CA PHE A 159 -0.39 11.66 -7.27
C PHE A 159 0.97 12.25 -7.64
N ASP A 160 1.87 12.32 -6.65
CA ASP A 160 3.25 12.77 -6.83
C ASP A 160 4.21 11.57 -6.78
N LEU A 161 4.98 11.40 -7.84
CA LEU A 161 5.98 10.36 -7.98
C LEU A 161 7.31 10.83 -7.42
N LEU A 162 7.80 10.15 -6.40
CA LEU A 162 9.16 10.29 -5.90
C LEU A 162 10.14 9.55 -6.82
N ALA A 163 11.45 9.71 -6.57
CA ALA A 163 12.46 8.98 -7.33
C ALA A 163 12.21 7.47 -7.25
N LEU A 164 12.26 6.80 -8.41
CA LEU A 164 11.88 5.39 -8.53
C LEU A 164 12.64 4.71 -9.67
N THR A 165 13.12 3.49 -9.44
CA THR A 165 13.69 2.61 -10.48
C THR A 165 12.86 1.33 -10.53
N VAL A 166 12.23 1.05 -11.69
CA VAL A 166 11.33 -0.11 -11.88
C VAL A 166 11.38 -0.64 -13.32
N ASN A 167 10.84 -1.85 -13.54
CA ASN A 167 10.65 -2.35 -14.90
C ASN A 167 9.49 -1.61 -15.58
N SER A 168 8.28 -1.63 -15.03
CA SER A 168 7.14 -0.91 -15.63
C SER A 168 6.35 -0.15 -14.58
N LEU A 169 5.77 0.99 -14.98
CA LEU A 169 4.98 1.84 -14.10
C LEU A 169 3.63 2.20 -14.73
N ASN A 170 2.55 1.91 -14.02
CA ASN A 170 1.19 2.31 -14.40
C ASN A 170 0.55 3.10 -13.27
N VAL A 171 0.25 4.38 -13.51
CA VAL A 171 -0.38 5.28 -12.54
C VAL A 171 -1.70 5.80 -13.08
N SER A 172 -2.77 5.65 -12.30
CA SER A 172 -4.07 6.25 -12.56
C SER A 172 -4.45 7.16 -11.39
N ALA A 173 -4.65 8.45 -11.63
CA ALA A 173 -4.98 9.43 -10.60
C ALA A 173 -6.28 10.17 -10.89
N GLY A 174 -7.03 10.50 -9.83
CA GLY A 174 -8.22 11.34 -9.92
C GLY A 174 -7.90 12.83 -10.08
N GLY A 175 -6.67 13.25 -9.80
CA GLY A 175 -6.15 14.60 -9.96
C GLY A 175 -4.93 14.64 -10.89
N ASP A 176 -4.06 15.62 -10.65
CA ASP A 176 -2.81 15.76 -11.38
C ASP A 176 -1.84 14.61 -11.05
N ILE A 177 -1.03 14.21 -12.02
CA ILE A 177 0.15 13.37 -11.83
C ILE A 177 1.38 14.24 -12.03
N SER A 178 2.25 14.27 -11.03
CA SER A 178 3.53 14.98 -11.05
C SER A 178 4.67 14.06 -10.64
N ASP A 179 5.89 14.47 -10.92
CA ASP A 179 7.09 13.85 -10.37
C ASP A 179 7.93 14.89 -9.60
N SER A 180 8.25 14.61 -8.36
CA SER A 180 9.23 15.35 -7.56
C SER A 180 10.59 14.64 -7.49
N GLY A 181 10.72 13.47 -8.09
CA GLY A 181 11.95 12.71 -8.22
C GLY A 181 12.10 12.07 -9.60
N ALA A 182 13.34 11.82 -10.02
CA ALA A 182 13.61 11.20 -11.32
C ALA A 182 13.11 9.76 -11.37
N LEU A 183 12.50 9.39 -12.49
CA LEU A 183 12.00 8.04 -12.76
C LEU A 183 12.98 7.33 -13.71
N ASP A 184 13.34 6.11 -13.37
CA ASP A 184 14.15 5.20 -14.18
C ASP A 184 13.29 3.95 -14.47
N ILE A 185 12.74 3.87 -15.69
CA ILE A 185 11.75 2.87 -16.08
C ILE A 185 12.27 2.09 -17.29
N ALA A 186 12.73 0.86 -17.06
CA ALA A 186 13.32 0.01 -18.11
C ALA A 186 12.28 -0.48 -19.14
N GLY A 187 11.04 -0.63 -18.76
CA GLY A 187 9.93 -1.10 -19.60
C GLY A 187 8.92 -0.01 -19.92
N THR A 188 7.64 -0.33 -19.79
CA THR A 188 6.57 0.58 -20.19
C THR A 188 6.14 1.51 -19.08
N ALA A 189 5.79 2.76 -19.44
CA ALA A 189 5.18 3.73 -18.53
C ALA A 189 3.79 4.16 -19.03
N ALA A 190 2.79 4.15 -18.13
CA ALA A 190 1.45 4.60 -18.45
C ALA A 190 0.93 5.53 -17.36
N PHE A 191 0.51 6.74 -17.73
CA PHE A 191 -0.03 7.75 -16.82
C PHE A 191 -1.42 8.16 -17.28
N THR A 192 -2.41 8.01 -16.41
CA THR A 192 -3.82 8.32 -16.72
C THR A 192 -4.41 9.21 -15.66
N THR A 193 -4.93 10.39 -16.04
CA THR A 193 -5.78 11.18 -15.14
C THR A 193 -7.24 10.90 -15.42
N THR A 194 -8.03 10.60 -14.38
CA THR A 194 -9.44 10.22 -14.49
C THR A 194 -10.40 11.34 -14.07
N GLY A 195 -9.91 12.30 -13.28
CA GLY A 195 -10.67 13.47 -12.86
C GLY A 195 -10.70 14.57 -13.93
N SER A 196 -11.67 15.49 -13.81
CA SER A 196 -11.80 16.60 -14.75
C SER A 196 -10.57 17.50 -14.74
N ASN A 197 -9.93 17.65 -15.90
CA ASN A 197 -8.79 18.54 -16.14
C ASN A 197 -7.50 18.18 -15.36
N GLY A 198 -7.30 16.92 -14.99
CA GLY A 198 -6.06 16.45 -14.41
C GLY A 198 -4.91 16.55 -15.42
N ASN A 199 -3.77 17.08 -14.99
CA ASN A 199 -2.56 17.24 -15.80
C ASN A 199 -1.59 16.09 -15.53
N VAL A 200 -0.71 15.82 -16.49
CA VAL A 200 0.47 14.98 -16.29
C VAL A 200 1.71 15.85 -16.53
N ALA A 201 2.49 16.06 -15.50
CA ALA A 201 3.70 16.88 -15.54
C ALA A 201 4.87 16.04 -14.98
N LEU A 202 5.70 15.50 -15.87
CA LEU A 202 6.92 14.77 -15.54
C LEU A 202 8.08 15.67 -15.97
N ASP A 203 8.59 16.44 -15.03
CA ASP A 203 9.57 17.53 -15.29
C ASP A 203 10.95 17.25 -14.68
N GLN A 204 11.13 16.13 -14.01
CA GLN A 204 12.44 15.66 -13.57
C GLN A 204 13.16 14.92 -14.71
N ALA A 205 14.49 14.81 -14.61
CA ALA A 205 15.31 14.13 -15.60
C ALA A 205 15.06 12.60 -15.52
N SER A 206 13.92 12.17 -16.07
CA SER A 206 13.48 10.78 -16.06
C SER A 206 13.97 10.02 -17.29
N ASP A 207 14.27 8.71 -17.13
CA ASP A 207 14.66 7.79 -18.20
C ASP A 207 13.57 6.73 -18.36
N ILE A 208 12.97 6.67 -19.54
CA ILE A 208 11.91 5.71 -19.88
C ILE A 208 12.32 4.97 -21.15
N ASP A 209 12.88 3.78 -21.00
CA ASP A 209 13.41 3.00 -22.13
C ASP A 209 12.30 2.41 -23.02
N GLY A 210 11.15 2.11 -22.42
CA GLY A 210 10.03 1.50 -23.14
C GLY A 210 9.00 2.48 -23.69
N ALA A 211 7.81 1.99 -23.99
CA ALA A 211 6.74 2.82 -24.52
C ALA A 211 6.10 3.67 -23.42
N LEU A 212 6.02 4.99 -23.64
CA LEU A 212 5.28 5.92 -22.81
C LEU A 212 3.86 6.13 -23.36
N SER A 213 2.87 5.97 -22.49
CA SER A 213 1.46 6.30 -22.77
C SER A 213 0.97 7.32 -21.76
N VAL A 214 0.38 8.43 -22.24
CA VAL A 214 -0.22 9.44 -21.37
C VAL A 214 -1.65 9.69 -21.81
N THR A 215 -2.59 9.64 -20.86
CA THR A 215 -4.00 9.93 -21.10
C THR A 215 -4.47 10.96 -20.09
N THR A 216 -4.87 12.14 -20.55
CA THR A 216 -5.48 13.18 -19.71
C THR A 216 -6.98 13.29 -19.97
N HIS A 217 -7.74 13.68 -18.97
CA HIS A 217 -9.19 13.84 -19.05
C HIS A 217 -9.57 15.32 -19.14
N GLY A 218 -10.54 15.66 -20.03
CA GLY A 218 -11.04 17.03 -20.18
C GLY A 218 -10.04 17.95 -20.85
N THR A 219 -9.67 19.05 -20.21
CA THR A 219 -8.69 20.05 -20.71
C THR A 219 -7.31 19.87 -20.10
N GLY A 220 -7.04 18.72 -19.49
CA GLY A 220 -5.75 18.39 -18.91
C GLY A 220 -4.60 18.51 -19.92
N THR A 221 -3.44 18.93 -19.46
CA THR A 221 -2.24 19.11 -20.27
C THR A 221 -1.19 18.05 -19.94
N THR A 222 -0.30 17.79 -20.88
CA THR A 222 0.82 16.86 -20.70
C THR A 222 2.12 17.62 -20.92
N SER A 223 3.06 17.48 -20.00
CA SER A 223 4.44 17.90 -20.13
C SER A 223 5.34 16.76 -19.69
N VAL A 224 6.26 16.35 -20.54
CA VAL A 224 7.28 15.34 -20.27
C VAL A 224 8.60 15.84 -20.80
N THR A 225 9.63 15.87 -19.97
CA THR A 225 10.96 16.40 -20.31
C THR A 225 12.07 15.42 -19.94
#